data_104491bef87c4c178a114024f5734b89
#
_entry.id   104491bef87c4c178a114024f5734b89
#
_cell.length_a   1.000
_cell.length_b   1.000
_cell.length_c   1.000
_cell.angle_alpha   90.00
_cell.angle_beta   90.00
_cell.angle_gamma   90.00
#
_symmetry.space_group_name_H-M   'P 1'
#
loop_
_entity.id
_entity.type
_entity.pdbx_description
1 polymer ?
#
loop_
_entity_poly.entity_id
_entity_poly.type
_entity_poly.pdbx_seq_one_letter_code
_entity_poly.pdbx_strand_id
1 'polypeptide(L)'
;MQNQPKEKLTQICFTGFSAEEKAELTTLAEESHLDVVTSVTIDLAFLCTGENAGPSKLEKAKEQGVHILTRGQFEHLLETGDIKDA
;
A
#
# COMPACT_ATOMS: atom_id res chain seq x y z
N MET A 1 14.89 -24.71 -6.67
CA MET A 1 14.85 -24.22 -6.67
C MET A 1 14.49 -23.39 -6.59
N GLN A 2 14.36 -23.13 -6.35
CA GLN A 2 14.08 -22.42 -6.36
C GLN A 2 13.79 -21.60 -6.20
N ASN A 3 13.75 -21.31 -6.14
CA ASN A 3 13.53 -20.48 -6.02
C ASN A 3 13.17 -19.45 -6.04
N GLN A 4 12.97 -19.13 -5.94
CA GLN A 4 12.60 -18.20 -6.00
C GLN A 4 12.61 -17.16 -6.00
N PRO A 5 12.49 -17.10 -6.43
CA PRO A 5 12.66 -15.87 -6.66
C PRO A 5 12.36 -14.93 -5.91
N LYS A 6 12.52 -14.54 -5.66
CA LYS A 6 12.33 -13.86 -5.06
C LYS A 6 12.08 -12.58 -5.40
N GLU A 7 11.26 -12.35 -6.12
CA GLU A 7 10.88 -11.04 -6.37
C GLU A 7 10.12 -10.55 -5.26
N LYS A 8 10.51 -9.46 -4.61
CA LYS A 8 9.73 -8.84 -3.59
C LYS A 8 8.59 -8.12 -4.21
N LEU A 9 7.38 -8.38 -3.76
CA LEU A 9 6.23 -7.61 -4.18
C LEU A 9 6.29 -6.21 -3.56
N THR A 10 5.73 -5.24 -4.26
CA THR A 10 5.62 -3.88 -3.74
C THR A 10 4.68 -3.90 -2.53
N GLN A 11 5.13 -3.34 -1.41
CA GLN A 11 4.34 -3.35 -0.18
C GLN A 11 3.45 -2.12 -0.09
N ILE A 12 2.23 -2.34 0.41
CA ILE A 12 1.28 -1.26 0.61
C ILE A 12 0.57 -1.48 1.94
N CYS A 13 0.29 -0.39 2.62
CA CYS A 13 -0.40 -0.39 3.89
C CYS A 13 -1.60 0.52 3.79
N PHE A 14 -2.73 0.11 4.35
CA PHE A 14 -3.95 0.93 4.37
C PHE A 14 -4.22 1.37 5.78
N THR A 15 -4.53 2.64 5.97
CA THR A 15 -4.83 3.18 7.28
C THR A 15 -5.95 4.21 7.17
N GLY A 16 -6.78 4.29 8.21
CA GLY A 16 -7.85 5.28 8.23
C GLY A 16 -9.11 4.85 7.52
N PHE A 17 -9.26 3.57 7.22
CA PHE A 17 -10.43 3.04 6.53
C PHE A 17 -11.25 2.17 7.47
N SER A 18 -12.54 2.05 7.16
CA SER A 18 -13.38 1.10 7.88
C SER A 18 -12.96 -0.32 7.52
N ALA A 19 -13.43 -1.30 8.29
CA ALA A 19 -13.09 -2.68 8.03
C ALA A 19 -13.55 -3.12 6.64
N GLU A 20 -14.72 -2.66 6.24
CA GLU A 20 -15.25 -3.03 4.93
C GLU A 20 -14.44 -2.42 3.81
N GLU A 21 -14.10 -1.15 3.94
CA GLU A 21 -13.28 -0.50 2.93
C GLU A 21 -11.91 -1.11 2.84
N LYS A 22 -11.34 -1.41 3.99
CA LYS A 22 -10.01 -2.00 4.01
C LYS A 22 -10.02 -3.37 3.34
N ALA A 23 -11.08 -4.15 3.55
CA ALA A 23 -11.17 -5.46 2.92
C ALA A 23 -11.24 -5.33 1.40
N GLU A 24 -12.01 -4.36 0.90
CA GLU A 24 -12.09 -4.14 -0.53
C GLU A 24 -10.77 -3.70 -1.12
N LEU A 25 -10.11 -2.78 -0.45
CA LEU A 25 -8.84 -2.28 -0.92
C LEU A 25 -7.76 -3.37 -0.89
N THR A 26 -7.80 -4.20 0.15
CA THR A 26 -6.88 -5.31 0.25
C THR A 26 -7.05 -6.28 -0.92
N THR A 27 -8.30 -6.58 -1.27
CA THR A 27 -8.58 -7.46 -2.41
C THR A 27 -8.03 -6.86 -3.70
N LEU A 28 -8.26 -5.56 -3.91
CA LEU A 28 -7.75 -4.89 -5.09
C LEU A 28 -6.23 -4.94 -5.16
N ALA A 29 -5.60 -4.72 -4.02
CA ALA A 29 -4.14 -4.75 -3.97
C ALA A 29 -3.61 -6.13 -4.28
N GLU A 30 -4.25 -7.16 -3.73
CA GLU A 30 -3.82 -8.52 -3.97
C GLU A 30 -4.00 -8.92 -5.42
N GLU A 31 -5.07 -8.45 -6.02
CA GLU A 31 -5.29 -8.72 -7.45
C GLU A 31 -4.25 -8.05 -8.32
N SER A 32 -3.65 -6.99 -7.81
CA SER A 32 -2.60 -6.27 -8.54
C SER A 32 -1.21 -6.73 -8.12
N HIS A 33 -1.13 -7.84 -7.38
CA HIS A 33 0.13 -8.45 -6.94
C HIS A 33 0.91 -7.53 -6.01
N LEU A 34 0.20 -6.82 -5.14
CA LEU A 34 0.82 -6.04 -4.09
C LEU A 34 0.82 -6.82 -2.79
N ASP A 35 1.80 -6.57 -1.96
CA ASP A 35 1.91 -7.22 -0.67
C ASP A 35 1.31 -6.29 0.39
N VAL A 36 0.14 -6.66 0.91
CA VAL A 36 -0.56 -5.82 1.89
C VAL A 36 0.00 -6.08 3.27
N VAL A 37 0.55 -5.05 3.88
CA VAL A 37 1.12 -5.17 5.22
C VAL A 37 0.38 -4.25 6.17
N THR A 38 0.55 -4.47 7.47
CA THR A 38 -0.20 -3.74 8.47
C THR A 38 0.61 -2.68 9.20
N SER A 39 1.89 -2.57 8.88
CA SER A 39 2.78 -1.62 9.55
C SER A 39 3.57 -0.82 8.56
N VAL A 40 4.00 0.35 8.99
CA VAL A 40 4.92 1.15 8.19
C VAL A 40 6.33 0.66 8.48
N THR A 41 6.91 -0.03 7.50
CA THR A 41 8.26 -0.58 7.64
C THR A 41 9.18 0.11 6.66
N ILE A 42 10.46 -0.20 6.79
CA ILE A 42 11.44 0.41 5.91
C ILE A 42 11.24 -0.03 4.45
N ASP A 43 10.61 -1.16 4.24
CA ASP A 43 10.36 -1.68 2.89
C ASP A 43 9.02 -1.24 2.32
N LEU A 44 8.23 -0.48 3.08
CA LEU A 44 6.92 -0.07 2.62
C LEU A 44 7.04 0.93 1.49
N ALA A 45 6.37 0.67 0.39
CA ALA A 45 6.41 1.56 -0.77
C ALA A 45 5.30 2.59 -0.75
N PHE A 46 4.09 2.18 -0.37
CA PHE A 46 2.93 3.07 -0.41
C PHE A 46 2.16 2.99 0.89
N LEU A 47 1.67 4.13 1.34
CA LEU A 47 0.72 4.19 2.46
C LEU A 47 -0.56 4.83 1.94
N CYS A 48 -1.62 4.04 1.83
CA CYS A 48 -2.90 4.54 1.36
C CYS A 48 -3.72 4.99 2.57
N THR A 49 -4.15 6.25 2.57
CA THR A 49 -4.78 6.85 3.73
C THR A 49 -6.24 7.15 3.48
N GLY A 50 -7.07 6.88 4.48
CA GLY A 50 -8.48 7.24 4.46
C GLY A 50 -8.73 8.45 5.34
N GLU A 51 -10.01 8.75 5.53
CA GLU A 51 -10.40 9.94 6.28
C GLU A 51 -10.00 9.90 7.73
N ASN A 52 -9.89 8.71 8.29
CA ASN A 52 -9.59 8.57 9.71
C ASN A 52 -8.14 8.19 9.97
N ALA A 53 -7.26 8.45 9.01
CA ALA A 53 -5.85 8.09 9.17
C ALA A 53 -5.25 8.87 10.35
N GLY A 54 -4.60 8.15 11.24
CA GLY A 54 -3.94 8.78 12.37
C GLY A 54 -2.61 9.40 11.98
N PRO A 55 -2.14 10.36 12.79
CA PRO A 55 -0.87 11.01 12.45
C PRO A 55 0.36 10.13 12.62
N SER A 56 0.29 9.13 13.50
CA SER A 56 1.47 8.31 13.75
C SER A 56 2.01 7.63 12.52
N LYS A 57 1.15 6.95 11.79
CA LYS A 57 1.60 6.25 10.60
C LYS A 57 2.00 7.19 9.49
N LEU A 58 1.29 8.31 9.39
CA LEU A 58 1.63 9.32 8.40
C LEU A 58 3.01 9.89 8.65
N GLU A 59 3.33 10.19 9.89
CA GLU A 59 4.63 10.73 10.22
C GLU A 59 5.74 9.74 9.96
N LYS A 60 5.51 8.47 10.32
CA LYS A 60 6.49 7.45 10.03
C LYS A 60 6.73 7.30 8.54
N ALA A 61 5.65 7.33 7.77
CA ALA A 61 5.76 7.20 6.33
C ALA A 61 6.58 8.35 5.76
N LYS A 62 6.34 9.56 6.24
CA LYS A 62 7.10 10.71 5.77
C LYS A 62 8.57 10.59 6.11
N GLU A 63 8.86 10.11 7.31
CA GLU A 63 10.25 9.96 7.73
C GLU A 63 10.98 8.93 6.90
N GLN A 64 10.29 7.89 6.49
CA GLN A 64 10.92 6.83 5.72
C GLN A 64 10.82 7.02 4.22
N GLY A 65 10.23 8.12 3.78
CA GLY A 65 10.11 8.38 2.37
C GLY A 65 9.06 7.55 1.66
N VAL A 66 8.08 7.04 2.40
CA VAL A 66 7.01 6.24 1.82
C VAL A 66 6.07 7.14 1.04
N HIS A 67 5.64 6.67 -0.12
CA HIS A 67 4.71 7.43 -0.95
C HIS A 67 3.31 7.35 -0.36
N ILE A 68 2.73 8.47 -0.03
CA ILE A 68 1.40 8.54 0.61
C ILE A 68 0.34 8.79 -0.46
N LEU A 69 -0.69 7.94 -0.46
CA LEU A 69 -1.76 8.01 -1.45
C LEU A 69 -3.10 8.17 -0.76
N THR A 70 -4.04 8.81 -1.46
CA THR A 70 -5.45 8.73 -1.06
C THR A 70 -6.04 7.52 -1.77
N ARG A 71 -7.29 7.18 -1.39
CA ARG A 71 -7.98 6.06 -2.03
C ARG A 71 -8.12 6.29 -3.53
N GLY A 72 -8.50 7.51 -3.92
CA GLY A 72 -8.63 7.82 -5.33
C GLY A 72 -7.34 7.68 -6.09
N GLN A 73 -6.23 8.11 -5.48
CA GLN A 73 -4.93 7.97 -6.11
C GLN A 73 -4.54 6.51 -6.23
N PHE A 74 -4.84 5.72 -5.23
CA PHE A 74 -4.55 4.30 -5.28
C PHE A 74 -5.31 3.63 -6.43
N GLU A 75 -6.60 3.93 -6.55
CA GLU A 75 -7.39 3.35 -7.64
C GLU A 75 -6.87 3.78 -9.00
N HIS A 76 -6.45 5.02 -9.10
CA HIS A 76 -5.89 5.51 -10.35
C HIS A 76 -4.59 4.77 -10.72
N LEU A 77 -3.75 4.53 -9.74
CA LEU A 77 -2.52 3.79 -9.97
C LEU A 77 -2.81 2.37 -10.46
N LEU A 78 -3.85 1.74 -9.91
CA LEU A 78 -4.21 0.41 -10.36
C LEU A 78 -4.66 0.42 -11.80
N GLU A 79 -5.40 1.45 -12.20
CA GLU A 79 -5.88 1.56 -13.56
C GLU A 79 -4.78 1.81 -14.56
N THR A 80 -3.81 2.63 -14.19
CA THR A 80 -2.73 2.98 -15.10
C THR A 80 -1.61 1.95 -15.09
N GLY A 81 -1.55 1.13 -14.04
CA GLY A 81 -0.49 0.15 -13.93
C GLY A 81 0.83 0.72 -13.47
N ASP A 82 0.85 1.96 -13.00
CA ASP A 82 2.09 2.60 -12.57
C ASP A 82 2.79 1.85 -11.47
N ILE A 83 2.01 1.15 -10.64
CA ILE A 83 2.58 0.40 -9.53
C ILE A 83 3.51 -0.70 -10.01
N LYS A 84 3.21 -1.27 -11.14
CA LYS A 84 3.99 -2.37 -11.65
C LYS A 84 5.40 -1.98 -12.03
N ASP A 85 5.60 -0.73 -12.31
CA ASP A 85 6.89 -0.27 -12.78
C ASP A 85 7.78 0.18 -11.66
N ALA A 86 7.35 0.04 -10.45
CA ALA A 86 8.12 0.52 -9.32
C ALA A 86 9.44 -0.20 -9.14
#